data_a59c4b7d0be08602f0ed5e7913b73d72
#
_entry.id   a59c4b7d0be08602f0ed5e7913b73d72
#
_cell.length_a   1.000
_cell.length_b   1.000
_cell.length_c   1.000
_cell.angle_alpha   90.00
_cell.angle_beta   90.00
_cell.angle_gamma   90.00
#
_symmetry.space_group_name_H-M   'P 1'
#
loop_
_entity.id
_entity.type
_entity.pdbx_description
1 polymer ?
#
loop_
_entity_poly.entity_id
_entity_poly.type
_entity_poly.pdbx_seq_one_letter_code
_entity_poly.pdbx_strand_id
1 'polypeptide(L)'
;MDRLGTELKGVFEILYTAPRFMVQGEYFLNRLNRTEREAYRPQGGYVQAGFLVRGRGFAYDDLYGIPGRPGSKQAIELTARFNYTNLNDGRAGIMGGRESDVSLGANFYLNEYLAVKLNGSYVLVGEHCNEFYKKNLFLGQLRVQYIF
;
A
#
# COMPACT_ATOMS: atom_id res chain seq x y z
N MET A 1 32.96 3.07 -0.57
CA MET A 1 31.71 3.82 -0.37
C MET A 1 31.22 4.25 -1.76
N ASP A 2 30.19 3.58 -2.30
CA ASP A 2 29.71 3.86 -3.65
C ASP A 2 29.14 5.28 -3.70
N ARG A 3 29.67 6.11 -4.56
CA ARG A 3 29.10 7.46 -4.78
C ARG A 3 27.83 7.29 -5.62
N LEU A 4 26.70 7.71 -5.05
CA LEU A 4 25.45 7.85 -5.78
C LEU A 4 25.61 9.00 -6.80
N GLY A 5 25.34 8.69 -8.06
CA GLY A 5 25.34 9.71 -9.12
C GLY A 5 23.98 10.40 -9.17
N THR A 6 23.14 10.01 -10.13
CA THR A 6 21.81 10.62 -10.34
C THR A 6 20.72 9.63 -9.96
N GLU A 7 19.69 10.12 -9.26
CA GLU A 7 18.46 9.38 -8.97
C GLU A 7 17.33 9.88 -9.87
N LEU A 8 16.63 8.95 -10.52
CA LEU A 8 15.40 9.21 -11.28
C LEU A 8 14.26 8.43 -10.64
N LYS A 9 13.19 9.14 -10.24
CA LYS A 9 11.96 8.56 -9.70
C LYS A 9 10.80 8.81 -10.65
N GLY A 10 10.02 7.78 -10.91
CA GLY A 10 8.74 7.86 -11.59
C GLY A 10 7.65 7.27 -10.71
N VAL A 11 6.53 7.97 -10.60
CA VAL A 11 5.34 7.51 -9.89
C VAL A 11 4.15 7.62 -10.83
N PHE A 12 3.34 6.59 -10.87
CA PHE A 12 2.06 6.56 -11.56
C PHE A 12 0.98 6.30 -10.53
N GLU A 13 0.00 7.18 -10.46
CA GLU A 13 -1.13 7.11 -9.53
C GLU A 13 -2.46 7.05 -10.27
N ILE A 14 -3.40 6.31 -9.73
CA ILE A 14 -4.79 6.27 -10.16
C ILE A 14 -5.71 6.31 -8.95
N LEU A 15 -6.73 7.15 -8.99
CA LEU A 15 -7.81 7.20 -8.02
C LEU A 15 -9.14 7.30 -8.76
N TYR A 16 -10.03 6.39 -8.42
CA TYR A 16 -11.41 6.41 -8.86
C TYR A 16 -12.35 6.29 -7.66
N THR A 17 -13.33 7.19 -7.56
CA THR A 17 -14.33 7.19 -6.50
C THR A 17 -15.73 7.20 -7.08
N ALA A 18 -16.61 6.43 -6.48
CA ALA A 18 -18.04 6.37 -6.75
C ALA A 18 -18.81 6.38 -5.41
N PRO A 19 -20.14 6.54 -5.40
CA PRO A 19 -20.90 6.66 -4.14
C PRO A 19 -20.69 5.53 -3.13
N ARG A 20 -20.38 4.34 -3.59
CA ARG A 20 -20.14 3.15 -2.72
C ARG A 20 -18.85 2.40 -3.01
N PHE A 21 -18.08 2.84 -3.96
CA PHE A 21 -16.89 2.12 -4.41
C PHE A 21 -15.73 3.09 -4.63
N MET A 22 -14.55 2.66 -4.25
CA MET A 22 -13.30 3.36 -4.45
C MET A 22 -12.24 2.38 -4.94
N VAL A 23 -11.42 2.81 -5.90
CA VAL A 23 -10.18 2.15 -6.28
C VAL A 23 -9.06 3.16 -6.29
N GLN A 24 -7.97 2.79 -5.68
CA GLN A 24 -6.73 3.56 -5.69
C GLN A 24 -5.56 2.64 -6.01
N GLY A 25 -4.62 3.13 -6.78
CA GLY A 25 -3.40 2.41 -7.08
C GLY A 25 -2.24 3.36 -7.30
N GLU A 26 -1.06 2.90 -6.95
CA GLU A 26 0.19 3.61 -7.13
C GLU A 26 1.27 2.62 -7.55
N TYR A 27 2.07 3.01 -8.52
CA TYR A 27 3.23 2.25 -8.95
C TYR A 27 4.43 3.17 -9.04
N PHE A 28 5.53 2.78 -8.42
CA PHE A 28 6.76 3.54 -8.42
C PHE A 28 7.91 2.76 -9.05
N LEU A 29 8.69 3.50 -9.82
CA LEU A 29 9.92 3.07 -10.43
C LEU A 29 11.03 4.00 -9.94
N ASN A 30 12.12 3.44 -9.49
CA ASN A 30 13.29 4.21 -9.14
C ASN A 30 14.52 3.71 -9.93
N ARG A 31 15.37 4.62 -10.34
CA ARG A 31 16.65 4.32 -10.95
C ARG A 31 17.75 5.11 -10.27
N LEU A 32 18.61 4.39 -9.60
CA LEU A 32 19.78 4.91 -8.90
C LEU A 32 21.03 4.63 -9.76
N ASN A 33 21.55 5.65 -10.42
CA ASN A 33 22.81 5.53 -11.16
C ASN A 33 23.97 5.54 -10.15
N ARG A 34 24.89 4.59 -10.31
CA ARG A 34 26.11 4.47 -9.48
C ARG A 34 27.32 4.74 -10.37
N THR A 35 28.34 5.39 -9.82
CA THR A 35 29.47 5.91 -10.63
C THR A 35 30.33 4.79 -11.22
N GLU A 36 30.42 3.62 -10.57
CA GLU A 36 31.31 2.51 -10.97
C GLU A 36 30.60 1.16 -11.12
N ARG A 37 29.27 1.16 -11.09
CA ARG A 37 28.45 -0.07 -11.16
C ARG A 37 27.18 0.16 -11.97
N GLU A 38 26.56 -0.93 -12.39
CA GLU A 38 25.24 -0.90 -13.02
C GLU A 38 24.19 -0.19 -12.17
N ALA A 39 23.29 0.55 -12.83
CA ALA A 39 22.22 1.27 -12.17
C ALA A 39 21.28 0.30 -11.44
N TYR A 40 20.93 0.61 -10.21
CA TYR A 40 19.95 -0.13 -9.41
C TYR A 40 18.53 0.36 -9.69
N ARG A 41 17.59 -0.59 -9.87
CA ARG A 41 16.21 -0.31 -10.30
C ARG A 41 15.18 -0.99 -9.40
N PRO A 42 14.97 -0.50 -8.17
CA PRO A 42 13.88 -0.97 -7.34
C PRO A 42 12.54 -0.49 -7.87
N GLN A 43 11.52 -1.32 -7.70
CA GLN A 43 10.16 -1.02 -8.13
C GLN A 43 9.14 -1.61 -7.17
N GLY A 44 7.95 -1.04 -7.16
CA GLY A 44 6.87 -1.55 -6.36
C GLY A 44 5.59 -0.77 -6.61
N GLY A 45 4.52 -1.23 -6.00
CA GLY A 45 3.25 -0.57 -6.12
C GLY A 45 2.17 -1.27 -5.32
N TYR A 46 1.00 -0.66 -5.31
CA TYR A 46 -0.17 -1.26 -4.71
C TYR A 46 -1.43 -0.94 -5.52
N VAL A 47 -2.43 -1.76 -5.32
CA VAL A 47 -3.80 -1.47 -5.69
C VAL A 47 -4.70 -1.75 -4.49
N GLN A 48 -5.63 -0.84 -4.23
CA GLN A 48 -6.57 -0.91 -3.13
C GLN A 48 -7.97 -0.65 -3.64
N ALA A 49 -8.93 -1.42 -3.14
CA ALA A 49 -10.35 -1.19 -3.36
C ALA A 49 -11.08 -1.06 -2.03
N GLY A 50 -12.09 -0.19 -1.99
CA GLY A 50 -12.99 -0.01 -0.87
C GLY A 50 -14.45 -0.12 -1.33
N PHE A 51 -15.29 -0.77 -0.53
CA PHE A 51 -16.71 -0.90 -0.79
C PHE A 51 -17.52 -0.60 0.47
N LEU A 52 -18.45 0.36 0.37
CA LEU A 52 -19.37 0.70 1.45
C LEU A 52 -20.57 -0.24 1.45
N VAL A 53 -20.58 -1.20 2.38
CA VAL A 53 -21.73 -2.07 2.65
C VAL A 53 -22.88 -1.24 3.22
N ARG A 54 -22.55 -0.32 4.15
CA ARG A 54 -23.48 0.64 4.75
C ARG A 54 -22.89 2.04 4.68
N GLY A 55 -23.72 3.01 4.37
CA GLY A 55 -23.32 4.40 4.17
C GLY A 55 -23.17 4.75 2.70
N ARG A 56 -22.84 6.01 2.42
CA ARG A 56 -22.63 6.56 1.08
C ARG A 56 -21.55 7.62 1.10
N GLY A 57 -20.91 7.79 -0.06
CA GLY A 57 -20.00 8.87 -0.33
C GLY A 57 -18.61 8.61 0.25
N PHE A 58 -17.72 8.06 -0.57
CA PHE A 58 -16.31 8.26 -0.34
C PHE A 58 -16.01 9.75 -0.57
N ALA A 59 -15.70 10.46 0.51
CA ALA A 59 -15.24 11.83 0.40
C ALA A 59 -13.81 11.84 -0.14
N TYR A 60 -13.52 12.81 -0.99
CA TYR A 60 -12.15 13.11 -1.39
C TYR A 60 -11.70 14.34 -0.60
N ASP A 61 -10.55 14.24 0.03
CA ASP A 61 -9.93 15.35 0.74
C ASP A 61 -9.01 16.10 -0.23
N ASP A 62 -9.48 17.21 -0.75
CA ASP A 62 -8.75 18.03 -1.72
C ASP A 62 -7.45 18.62 -1.13
N LEU A 63 -7.38 18.78 0.17
CA LEU A 63 -6.19 19.33 0.83
C LEU A 63 -5.04 18.34 0.86
N TYR A 64 -5.36 17.07 1.12
CA TYR A 64 -4.37 15.99 1.24
C TYR A 64 -4.30 15.09 0.01
N GLY A 65 -5.20 15.25 -0.96
CA GLY A 65 -5.24 14.43 -2.17
C GLY A 65 -5.53 12.94 -1.93
N ILE A 66 -6.24 12.62 -0.86
CA ILE A 66 -6.51 11.25 -0.43
C ILE A 66 -8.00 10.99 -0.24
N PRO A 67 -8.45 9.72 -0.36
CA PRO A 67 -9.80 9.38 0.03
C PRO A 67 -10.01 9.63 1.53
N GLY A 68 -10.96 10.48 1.83
CA GLY A 68 -11.34 10.80 3.20
C GLY A 68 -12.27 9.74 3.81
N ARG A 69 -12.70 10.05 5.02
CA ARG A 69 -13.72 9.26 5.71
C ARG A 69 -15.04 9.28 4.94
N PRO A 70 -15.86 8.19 4.92
CA PRO A 70 -17.19 8.21 4.33
C PRO A 70 -18.03 9.35 4.90
N GLY A 71 -18.77 10.06 4.03
CA GLY A 71 -19.60 11.22 4.43
C GLY A 71 -20.79 10.87 5.32
N SER A 72 -21.14 9.60 5.48
CA SER A 72 -22.19 9.15 6.38
C SER A 72 -21.69 9.10 7.83
N LYS A 73 -22.53 9.54 8.79
CA LYS A 73 -22.22 9.47 10.23
C LYS A 73 -21.88 8.05 10.70
N GLN A 74 -22.58 7.06 10.14
CA GLN A 74 -22.32 5.64 10.35
C GLN A 74 -22.05 4.98 9.01
N ALA A 75 -20.99 4.20 8.92
CA ALA A 75 -20.66 3.47 7.70
C ALA A 75 -19.95 2.14 8.05
N ILE A 76 -20.08 1.18 7.15
CA ILE A 76 -19.32 -0.07 7.15
C ILE A 76 -18.65 -0.19 5.80
N GLU A 77 -17.35 -0.24 5.80
CA GLU A 77 -16.50 -0.34 4.63
C GLU A 77 -15.73 -1.67 4.67
N LEU A 78 -15.73 -2.38 3.56
CA LEU A 78 -14.81 -3.49 3.30
C LEU A 78 -13.69 -3.01 2.40
N THR A 79 -12.48 -3.40 2.73
CA THR A 79 -11.28 -3.04 1.95
C THR A 79 -10.51 -4.26 1.53
N ALA A 80 -9.95 -4.20 0.33
CA ALA A 80 -8.99 -5.17 -0.17
C ALA A 80 -7.79 -4.43 -0.74
N ARG A 81 -6.58 -4.89 -0.45
CA ARG A 81 -5.34 -4.30 -0.95
C ARG A 81 -4.36 -5.38 -1.35
N PHE A 82 -3.69 -5.16 -2.47
CA PHE A 82 -2.55 -5.93 -2.91
C PHE A 82 -1.34 -5.01 -3.00
N ASN A 83 -0.24 -5.40 -2.37
CA ASN A 83 1.05 -4.73 -2.48
C ASN A 83 2.06 -5.65 -3.16
N TYR A 84 2.98 -5.02 -3.89
CA TYR A 84 4.13 -5.67 -4.52
C TYR A 84 5.36 -4.79 -4.39
N THR A 85 6.45 -5.36 -3.90
CA THR A 85 7.76 -4.69 -3.80
C THR A 85 8.84 -5.62 -4.31
N ASN A 86 9.68 -5.11 -5.20
CA ASN A 86 10.82 -5.83 -5.73
C ASN A 86 12.09 -4.97 -5.62
N LEU A 87 12.97 -5.40 -4.74
CA LEU A 87 14.27 -4.78 -4.49
C LEU A 87 15.42 -5.59 -5.09
N ASN A 88 15.11 -6.64 -5.87
CA ASN A 88 16.12 -7.44 -6.56
C ASN A 88 16.49 -6.77 -7.88
N ASP A 89 17.77 -6.62 -8.12
CA ASP A 89 18.34 -6.26 -9.42
C ASP A 89 19.65 -7.04 -9.64
N GLY A 90 19.55 -8.15 -10.36
CA GLY A 90 20.69 -9.03 -10.62
C GLY A 90 21.80 -8.37 -11.43
N ARG A 91 21.46 -7.40 -12.31
CA ARG A 91 22.46 -6.62 -13.06
C ARG A 91 23.25 -5.70 -12.15
N ALA A 92 22.55 -5.11 -11.19
CA ALA A 92 23.15 -4.26 -10.18
C ALA A 92 23.89 -5.03 -9.08
N GLY A 93 23.77 -6.37 -9.07
CA GLY A 93 24.31 -7.23 -8.00
C GLY A 93 23.59 -7.04 -6.66
N ILE A 94 22.35 -6.58 -6.66
CA ILE A 94 21.57 -6.32 -5.46
C ILE A 94 20.45 -7.35 -5.34
N MET A 95 20.43 -8.05 -4.20
CA MET A 95 19.42 -9.05 -3.83
C MET A 95 18.69 -8.56 -2.57
N GLY A 96 17.86 -7.51 -2.74
CA GLY A 96 17.13 -6.87 -1.65
C GLY A 96 15.84 -7.60 -1.24
N GLY A 97 15.47 -8.64 -2.00
CA GLY A 97 14.25 -9.41 -1.78
C GLY A 97 13.06 -8.94 -2.61
N ARG A 98 12.06 -9.81 -2.67
CA ARG A 98 10.76 -9.53 -3.30
C ARG A 98 9.65 -9.95 -2.33
N GLU A 99 8.70 -9.07 -2.16
CA GLU A 99 7.55 -9.30 -1.28
C GLU A 99 6.26 -8.96 -2.01
N SER A 100 5.22 -9.73 -1.72
CA SER A 100 3.85 -9.43 -2.11
C SER A 100 2.94 -9.71 -0.94
N ASP A 101 1.95 -8.87 -0.70
CA ASP A 101 0.95 -9.13 0.32
C ASP A 101 -0.47 -8.85 -0.19
N VAL A 102 -1.40 -9.61 0.36
CA VAL A 102 -2.84 -9.40 0.20
C VAL A 102 -3.40 -9.07 1.56
N SER A 103 -4.08 -7.94 1.66
CA SER A 103 -4.73 -7.47 2.88
C SER A 103 -6.23 -7.35 2.66
N LEU A 104 -7.01 -7.80 3.64
CA LEU A 104 -8.44 -7.59 3.72
C LEU A 104 -8.77 -6.84 5.00
N GLY A 105 -9.71 -5.91 4.92
CA GLY A 105 -10.09 -5.09 6.05
C GLY A 105 -11.57 -4.84 6.15
N ALA A 106 -12.03 -4.54 7.36
CA ALA A 106 -13.35 -4.05 7.65
C ALA A 106 -13.24 -2.84 8.57
N ASN A 107 -13.80 -1.72 8.13
CA ASN A 107 -13.82 -0.46 8.87
C ASN A 107 -15.25 -0.16 9.31
N PHE A 108 -15.43 -0.01 10.59
CA PHE A 108 -16.72 0.33 11.23
C PHE A 108 -16.65 1.77 11.72
N TYR A 109 -17.30 2.67 11.04
CA TYR A 109 -17.46 4.07 11.46
C TYR A 109 -18.72 4.19 12.30
N LEU A 110 -18.54 4.26 13.61
CA LEU A 110 -19.65 4.23 14.57
C LEU A 110 -20.33 5.60 14.69
N ASN A 111 -19.56 6.65 14.64
CA ASN A 111 -20.02 8.06 14.60
C ASN A 111 -18.92 8.96 14.01
N GLU A 112 -19.09 10.27 14.08
CA GLU A 112 -18.13 11.26 13.55
C GLU A 112 -16.73 11.15 14.19
N TYR A 113 -16.66 10.64 15.41
CA TYR A 113 -15.42 10.62 16.20
C TYR A 113 -14.80 9.24 16.34
N LEU A 114 -15.59 8.18 16.28
CA LEU A 114 -15.15 6.81 16.64
C LEU A 114 -15.19 5.88 15.43
N ALA A 115 -14.09 5.19 15.19
CA ALA A 115 -14.00 4.11 14.23
C ALA A 115 -13.26 2.90 14.81
N VAL A 116 -13.71 1.71 14.43
CA VAL A 116 -13.03 0.44 14.70
C VAL A 116 -12.63 -0.16 13.37
N LYS A 117 -11.36 -0.56 13.24
CA LYS A 117 -10.80 -1.12 12.02
C LYS A 117 -10.16 -2.47 12.29
N LEU A 118 -10.54 -3.45 11.49
CA LEU A 118 -9.99 -4.80 11.51
C LEU A 118 -9.25 -5.04 10.20
N ASN A 119 -8.03 -5.54 10.25
CA ASN A 119 -7.25 -5.91 9.06
C ASN A 119 -6.59 -7.27 9.26
N GLY A 120 -6.58 -8.05 8.19
CA GLY A 120 -5.79 -9.27 8.08
C GLY A 120 -4.94 -9.21 6.81
N SER A 121 -3.67 -9.51 6.92
CA SER A 121 -2.72 -9.49 5.80
C SER A 121 -2.00 -10.83 5.71
N TYR A 122 -1.88 -11.33 4.50
CA TYR A 122 -1.07 -12.50 4.19
C TYR A 122 0.11 -12.08 3.32
N VAL A 123 1.31 -12.25 3.87
CA VAL A 123 2.56 -11.81 3.26
C VAL A 123 3.25 -13.02 2.62
N LEU A 124 3.52 -12.90 1.33
CA LEU A 124 4.26 -13.85 0.50
C LEU A 124 5.67 -13.33 0.32
N VAL A 125 6.62 -14.00 0.94
CA VAL A 125 8.04 -13.66 0.84
C VAL A 125 8.65 -14.43 -0.33
N GLY A 126 9.14 -13.71 -1.34
CA GLY A 126 9.73 -14.28 -2.54
C GLY A 126 11.18 -14.73 -2.37
N GLU A 127 11.77 -15.23 -3.46
CA GLU A 127 13.16 -15.66 -3.51
C GLU A 127 14.13 -14.52 -3.16
N HIS A 128 15.29 -14.89 -2.57
CA HIS A 128 16.39 -14.01 -2.17
C HIS A 128 16.13 -13.11 -0.94
N CYS A 129 15.03 -13.30 -0.23
CA CYS A 129 14.99 -12.85 1.15
C CYS A 129 15.86 -13.78 2.00
N ASN A 130 16.61 -13.20 2.94
CA ASN A 130 17.56 -13.89 3.82
C ASN A 130 17.01 -15.24 4.29
N GLU A 131 17.83 -16.28 4.41
CA GLU A 131 17.41 -17.67 4.71
C GLU A 131 16.49 -17.81 5.95
N PHE A 132 16.54 -16.86 6.85
CA PHE A 132 15.68 -16.79 8.04
C PHE A 132 14.22 -16.43 7.76
N TYR A 133 13.87 -15.86 6.60
CA TYR A 133 12.56 -15.28 6.32
C TYR A 133 11.81 -15.89 5.13
N LYS A 134 12.16 -17.12 4.73
CA LYS A 134 11.44 -17.85 3.66
C LYS A 134 10.01 -18.29 4.02
N LYS A 135 9.44 -17.80 5.12
CA LYS A 135 8.10 -18.21 5.57
C LYS A 135 7.09 -17.11 5.29
N ASN A 136 5.99 -17.50 4.63
CA ASN A 136 4.82 -16.67 4.55
C ASN A 136 4.31 -16.33 5.95
N LEU A 137 3.81 -15.12 6.11
CA LEU A 137 3.39 -14.58 7.40
C LEU A 137 1.95 -14.11 7.32
N PHE A 138 1.17 -14.43 8.35
CA PHE A 138 -0.14 -13.84 8.56
C PHE A 138 -0.08 -12.79 9.68
N LEU A 139 -0.62 -11.61 9.39
CA LEU A 139 -0.71 -10.49 10.33
C LEU A 139 -2.18 -10.14 10.56
N GLY A 140 -2.59 -10.04 11.81
CA GLY A 140 -3.89 -9.52 12.21
C GLY A 140 -3.73 -8.20 12.97
N GLN A 141 -4.56 -7.22 12.69
CA GLN A 141 -4.54 -5.91 13.35
C GLN A 141 -5.95 -5.46 13.71
N LEU A 142 -6.11 -5.00 14.95
CA LEU A 142 -7.27 -4.26 15.45
C LEU A 142 -6.84 -2.84 15.78
N ARG A 143 -7.56 -1.84 15.26
CA ARG A 143 -7.36 -0.42 15.58
C ARG A 143 -8.66 0.22 16.03
N VAL A 144 -8.62 0.90 17.15
CA VAL A 144 -9.68 1.81 17.60
C VAL A 144 -9.14 3.23 17.41
N GLN A 145 -9.89 4.05 16.67
CA GLN A 145 -9.50 5.43 16.34
C GLN A 145 -10.56 6.37 16.89
N TYR A 146 -10.13 7.31 17.71
CA TYR A 146 -10.93 8.43 18.20
C TYR A 146 -10.35 9.74 17.69
N ILE A 147 -11.22 10.62 17.17
CA ILE A 147 -10.88 11.96 16.65
C ILE A 147 -11.60 12.98 17.52
N PHE A 148 -10.90 13.95 18.06
CA PHE A 148 -11.43 15.04 18.90
C PHE A 148 -11.06 16.41 18.33
#